data_9a88f8ce93a26e316758fdf369a8b79d
#
_entry.id   9a88f8ce93a26e316758fdf369a8b79d
#
_cell.length_a   1.000
_cell.length_b   1.000
_cell.length_c   1.000
_cell.angle_alpha   90.00
_cell.angle_beta   90.00
_cell.angle_gamma   90.00
#
_symmetry.space_group_name_H-M   'P 1'
#
loop_
_entity.id
_entity.type
_entity.pdbx_description
1 polymer ?
#
loop_
_entity_poly.entity_id
_entity_poly.type
_entity_poly.pdbx_seq_one_letter_code
_entity_poly.pdbx_strand_id
1 'polypeptide(L)'
;MSATKVVFYGLSTEGYSLACQMAIKGADVHIIDESTPSAISLKAEIAKTYPNVSSLKEDEPLLSMEPIDVAISKAEYLFFTPRIRKTGQDTKTEIHSKFKDAISTLKKGSSVINNLPTGFGGNNENISLLEHVTGFEAGKSISYFYYPLDLITQPPNVIGSYNSKQDSKLADLLASGKKEKKFVAISSAEHFHAINTLSRFSALCSVLEVCKFAQDSTKSDLISDEYQNLFLDDMVSGLYDLKSLGSSFEGANTLMYLINGSIKGIDGYIKRLIDEIRTTLKKNDLKASRTKIVLSWTIDQHEMRGDKIEMLQNLISRLRDYIGDVETHEGPNLDIFHNDKTTIIVACSKLDFENLKKNKKDAEIIIIKTNPLCEIIQ
;
A
#
# COMPACT_ATOMS: atom_id res chain seq x y z
N MET A 1 -30.84 -6.74 -19.36
CA MET A 1 -30.47 -6.94 -17.93
C MET A 1 -29.99 -5.61 -17.40
N SER A 2 -30.41 -5.20 -16.19
CA SER A 2 -29.85 -4.00 -15.55
C SER A 2 -28.36 -4.21 -15.22
N ALA A 3 -27.55 -3.17 -15.39
CA ALA A 3 -26.14 -3.22 -15.01
C ALA A 3 -26.01 -3.52 -13.50
N THR A 4 -24.99 -4.29 -13.13
CA THR A 4 -24.72 -4.61 -11.71
C THR A 4 -24.22 -3.36 -11.00
N LYS A 5 -24.84 -2.99 -9.90
CA LYS A 5 -24.48 -1.80 -9.12
C LYS A 5 -23.36 -2.11 -8.12
N VAL A 6 -22.22 -1.46 -8.32
CA VAL A 6 -21.01 -1.65 -7.53
C VAL A 6 -20.62 -0.32 -6.91
N VAL A 7 -20.36 -0.31 -5.62
CA VAL A 7 -19.87 0.86 -4.89
C VAL A 7 -18.52 0.54 -4.28
N PHE A 8 -17.55 1.42 -4.50
CA PHE A 8 -16.24 1.40 -3.85
C PHE A 8 -16.23 2.47 -2.76
N TYR A 9 -16.03 2.06 -1.52
CA TYR A 9 -15.83 2.98 -0.41
C TYR A 9 -14.33 3.19 -0.19
N GLY A 10 -13.86 4.36 -0.58
CA GLY A 10 -12.46 4.79 -0.57
C GLY A 10 -11.91 4.97 -1.98
N LEU A 11 -11.47 6.20 -2.31
CA LEU A 11 -10.76 6.51 -3.56
C LEU A 11 -9.28 6.17 -3.37
N SER A 12 -8.96 4.89 -3.29
CA SER A 12 -7.59 4.37 -3.23
C SER A 12 -7.12 3.90 -4.61
N THR A 13 -5.81 3.84 -4.83
CA THR A 13 -5.21 3.40 -6.09
C THR A 13 -5.62 1.98 -6.44
N GLU A 14 -5.57 1.06 -5.47
CA GLU A 14 -5.96 -0.33 -5.66
C GLU A 14 -7.46 -0.45 -5.93
N GLY A 15 -8.28 0.27 -5.16
CA GLY A 15 -9.74 0.30 -5.33
C GLY A 15 -10.14 0.90 -6.67
N TYR A 16 -9.51 2.01 -7.06
CA TYR A 16 -9.78 2.67 -8.33
C TYR A 16 -9.42 1.79 -9.53
N SER A 17 -8.26 1.12 -9.50
CA SER A 17 -7.86 0.18 -10.55
C SER A 17 -8.89 -0.94 -10.73
N LEU A 18 -9.40 -1.51 -9.63
CA LEU A 18 -10.44 -2.53 -9.68
C LEU A 18 -11.78 -1.97 -10.17
N ALA A 19 -12.14 -0.75 -9.73
CA ALA A 19 -13.34 -0.04 -10.18
C ALA A 19 -13.34 0.22 -11.71
N CYS A 20 -12.19 0.66 -12.25
CA CYS A 20 -12.00 0.84 -13.69
C CYS A 20 -12.22 -0.48 -14.45
N GLN A 21 -11.65 -1.59 -13.97
CA GLN A 21 -11.85 -2.90 -14.60
C GLN A 21 -13.33 -3.30 -14.63
N MET A 22 -14.07 -3.06 -13.54
CA MET A 22 -15.50 -3.37 -13.46
C MET A 22 -16.35 -2.45 -14.35
N ALA A 23 -16.06 -1.16 -14.39
CA ALA A 23 -16.75 -0.21 -15.27
C ALA A 23 -16.55 -0.56 -16.74
N ILE A 24 -15.34 -0.96 -17.14
CA ILE A 24 -15.04 -1.41 -18.51
C ILE A 24 -15.80 -2.70 -18.86
N LYS A 25 -16.07 -3.57 -17.88
CA LYS A 25 -16.91 -4.76 -18.05
C LYS A 25 -18.41 -4.46 -18.09
N GLY A 26 -18.83 -3.20 -17.92
CA GLY A 26 -20.22 -2.77 -18.00
C GLY A 26 -20.97 -2.78 -16.68
N ALA A 27 -20.30 -2.82 -15.55
CA ALA A 27 -20.90 -2.59 -14.24
C ALA A 27 -21.24 -1.09 -14.07
N ASP A 28 -22.31 -0.79 -13.31
CA ASP A 28 -22.65 0.56 -12.87
C ASP A 28 -21.86 0.86 -11.59
N VAL A 29 -20.72 1.56 -11.76
CA VAL A 29 -19.72 1.74 -10.69
C VAL A 29 -19.79 3.14 -10.11
N HIS A 30 -19.82 3.21 -8.78
CA HIS A 30 -19.71 4.44 -8.03
C HIS A 30 -18.54 4.36 -7.05
N ILE A 31 -17.78 5.45 -6.92
CA ILE A 31 -16.63 5.55 -6.01
C ILE A 31 -16.88 6.67 -5.02
N ILE A 32 -16.72 6.39 -3.75
CA ILE A 32 -16.82 7.36 -2.67
C ILE A 32 -15.41 7.82 -2.31
N ASP A 33 -15.11 9.11 -2.52
CA ASP A 33 -13.95 9.73 -1.90
C ASP A 33 -14.32 10.12 -0.46
N GLU A 34 -13.62 9.57 0.51
CA GLU A 34 -13.84 9.78 1.95
C GLU A 34 -13.71 11.25 2.37
N SER A 35 -13.13 12.11 1.52
CA SER A 35 -12.99 13.56 1.74
C SER A 35 -14.16 14.38 1.22
N THR A 36 -15.08 13.77 0.48
CA THR A 36 -16.23 14.47 -0.14
C THR A 36 -17.55 13.84 0.30
N PRO A 37 -18.66 14.60 0.34
CA PRO A 37 -19.98 14.06 0.71
C PRO A 37 -20.70 13.36 -0.45
N SER A 38 -20.02 13.08 -1.55
CA SER A 38 -20.62 12.59 -2.79
C SER A 38 -19.91 11.34 -3.32
N ALA A 39 -20.68 10.45 -3.96
CA ALA A 39 -20.18 9.32 -4.72
C ALA A 39 -20.03 9.72 -6.20
N ILE A 40 -18.91 9.38 -6.80
CA ILE A 40 -18.57 9.65 -8.20
C ILE A 40 -19.01 8.47 -9.04
N SER A 41 -19.81 8.71 -10.10
CA SER A 41 -20.16 7.68 -11.09
C SER A 41 -19.02 7.48 -12.09
N LEU A 42 -18.43 6.28 -12.10
CA LEU A 42 -17.33 5.92 -12.98
C LEU A 42 -17.84 5.19 -14.24
N LYS A 43 -17.94 5.90 -15.35
CA LYS A 43 -18.29 5.33 -16.67
C LYS A 43 -17.08 4.67 -17.34
N ALA A 44 -17.33 3.72 -18.24
CA ALA A 44 -16.28 3.00 -18.97
C ALA A 44 -15.36 3.93 -19.78
N GLU A 45 -15.89 5.02 -20.33
CA GLU A 45 -15.08 6.02 -21.07
C GLU A 45 -14.09 6.72 -20.12
N ILE A 46 -14.57 7.16 -18.95
CA ILE A 46 -13.74 7.79 -17.92
C ILE A 46 -12.66 6.81 -17.43
N ALA A 47 -13.05 5.56 -17.13
CA ALA A 47 -12.12 4.53 -16.70
C ALA A 47 -11.01 4.21 -17.72
N LYS A 48 -11.29 4.33 -19.02
CA LYS A 48 -10.29 4.13 -20.09
C LYS A 48 -9.37 5.33 -20.25
N THR A 49 -9.91 6.55 -20.13
CA THR A 49 -9.15 7.80 -20.31
C THR A 49 -8.28 8.09 -19.09
N TYR A 50 -8.78 7.82 -17.90
CA TYR A 50 -8.12 8.08 -16.61
C TYR A 50 -7.87 6.76 -15.87
N PRO A 51 -6.79 6.03 -16.20
CA PRO A 51 -6.55 4.69 -15.66
C PRO A 51 -6.07 4.66 -14.19
N ASN A 52 -5.69 5.82 -13.64
CA ASN A 52 -5.23 5.96 -12.25
C ASN A 52 -5.83 7.20 -11.58
N VAL A 53 -5.74 7.25 -10.25
CA VAL A 53 -6.33 8.32 -9.44
C VAL A 53 -5.67 9.67 -9.71
N SER A 54 -4.35 9.69 -9.94
CA SER A 54 -3.62 10.93 -10.22
C SER A 54 -4.13 11.60 -11.49
N SER A 55 -4.23 10.85 -12.61
CA SER A 55 -4.75 11.38 -13.86
C SER A 55 -6.21 11.88 -13.75
N LEU A 56 -7.04 11.20 -12.95
CA LEU A 56 -8.41 11.64 -12.69
C LEU A 56 -8.46 12.98 -11.95
N LYS A 57 -7.54 13.19 -10.98
CA LYS A 57 -7.49 14.42 -10.18
C LYS A 57 -6.81 15.59 -10.88
N GLU A 58 -5.79 15.31 -11.70
CA GLU A 58 -5.06 16.33 -12.45
C GLU A 58 -5.94 16.99 -13.53
N ASP A 59 -6.72 16.19 -14.26
CA ASP A 59 -7.54 16.70 -15.37
C ASP A 59 -8.96 17.12 -14.92
N GLU A 60 -9.39 16.79 -13.72
CA GLU A 60 -10.70 17.13 -13.13
C GLU A 60 -11.87 17.01 -14.13
N PRO A 61 -12.07 15.84 -14.77
CA PRO A 61 -13.13 15.71 -15.77
C PRO A 61 -14.51 15.93 -15.15
N LEU A 62 -15.49 16.34 -15.98
CA LEU A 62 -16.88 16.45 -15.53
C LEU A 62 -17.43 15.08 -15.15
N LEU A 63 -17.61 14.86 -13.85
CA LEU A 63 -18.10 13.62 -13.27
C LEU A 63 -19.54 13.80 -12.78
N SER A 64 -20.37 12.77 -13.01
CA SER A 64 -21.68 12.70 -12.36
C SER A 64 -21.52 12.29 -10.91
N MET A 65 -22.18 13.00 -10.01
CA MET A 65 -22.14 12.73 -8.57
C MET A 65 -23.54 12.45 -8.05
N GLU A 66 -23.63 11.60 -7.01
CA GLU A 66 -24.85 11.41 -6.23
C GLU A 66 -24.50 11.39 -4.72
N PRO A 67 -25.48 11.63 -3.81
CA PRO A 67 -25.27 11.53 -2.38
C PRO A 67 -24.78 10.13 -1.98
N ILE A 68 -23.86 10.06 -1.01
CA ILE A 68 -23.25 8.78 -0.55
C ILE A 68 -24.29 7.76 -0.11
N ASP A 69 -25.26 8.18 0.72
CA ASP A 69 -26.34 7.33 1.22
C ASP A 69 -27.19 6.74 0.11
N VAL A 70 -27.45 7.51 -0.94
CA VAL A 70 -28.18 7.04 -2.14
C VAL A 70 -27.36 6.00 -2.89
N ALA A 71 -26.06 6.24 -3.12
CA ALA A 71 -25.18 5.30 -3.79
C ALA A 71 -25.09 3.96 -3.01
N ILE A 72 -24.77 4.02 -1.70
CA ILE A 72 -24.65 2.84 -0.85
C ILE A 72 -25.98 2.07 -0.78
N SER A 73 -27.10 2.78 -0.66
CA SER A 73 -28.42 2.12 -0.57
C SER A 73 -28.85 1.36 -1.83
N LYS A 74 -28.23 1.65 -2.97
CA LYS A 74 -28.46 0.97 -4.25
C LYS A 74 -27.45 -0.13 -4.53
N ALA A 75 -26.39 -0.27 -3.73
CA ALA A 75 -25.29 -1.18 -3.99
C ALA A 75 -25.75 -2.65 -3.92
N GLU A 76 -25.48 -3.41 -4.96
CA GLU A 76 -25.49 -4.87 -4.92
C GLU A 76 -24.19 -5.39 -4.30
N TYR A 77 -23.06 -4.75 -4.63
CA TYR A 77 -21.73 -5.03 -4.10
C TYR A 77 -21.09 -3.75 -3.56
N LEU A 78 -20.64 -3.79 -2.31
CA LEU A 78 -19.85 -2.74 -1.69
C LEU A 78 -18.41 -3.26 -1.50
N PHE A 79 -17.46 -2.64 -2.14
CA PHE A 79 -16.02 -2.89 -1.98
C PHE A 79 -15.45 -1.89 -0.97
N PHE A 80 -14.88 -2.41 0.11
CA PHE A 80 -14.26 -1.59 1.14
C PHE A 80 -12.75 -1.43 0.85
N THR A 81 -12.38 -0.29 0.26
CA THR A 81 -11.02 0.06 -0.19
C THR A 81 -10.53 1.39 0.41
N PRO A 82 -10.61 1.56 1.75
CA PRO A 82 -10.31 2.84 2.39
C PRO A 82 -8.83 3.19 2.30
N ARG A 83 -8.51 4.49 2.38
CA ARG A 83 -7.15 4.96 2.60
C ARG A 83 -6.88 5.05 4.09
N ILE A 84 -5.94 4.26 4.60
CA ILE A 84 -5.54 4.26 6.02
C ILE A 84 -4.34 5.16 6.19
N ARG A 85 -4.44 6.14 7.10
CA ARG A 85 -3.41 7.18 7.33
C ARG A 85 -2.95 7.28 8.78
N LYS A 86 -3.74 6.76 9.72
CA LYS A 86 -3.35 6.68 11.11
C LYS A 86 -2.42 5.50 11.35
N THR A 87 -1.57 5.60 12.35
CA THR A 87 -0.56 4.60 12.70
C THR A 87 -0.77 4.09 14.13
N GLY A 88 -0.19 2.93 14.44
CA GLY A 88 -0.24 2.36 15.77
C GLY A 88 -1.67 1.96 16.19
N GLN A 89 -2.05 2.30 17.42
CA GLN A 89 -3.35 1.93 17.99
C GLN A 89 -4.54 2.64 17.31
N ASP A 90 -4.31 3.82 16.75
CA ASP A 90 -5.37 4.62 16.10
C ASP A 90 -5.80 4.04 14.76
N THR A 91 -4.98 3.19 14.14
CA THR A 91 -5.27 2.51 12.88
C THR A 91 -6.57 1.71 12.95
N LYS A 92 -6.74 0.90 14.01
CA LYS A 92 -7.95 0.07 14.18
C LYS A 92 -9.20 0.94 14.35
N THR A 93 -9.10 2.02 15.11
CA THR A 93 -10.20 2.98 15.28
C THR A 93 -10.58 3.66 13.98
N GLU A 94 -9.60 4.06 13.16
CA GLU A 94 -9.84 4.63 11.82
C GLU A 94 -10.57 3.64 10.92
N ILE A 95 -10.11 2.38 10.85
CA ILE A 95 -10.71 1.34 10.02
C ILE A 95 -12.17 1.09 10.43
N HIS A 96 -12.43 0.91 11.72
CA HIS A 96 -13.79 0.65 12.22
C HIS A 96 -14.74 1.82 11.95
N SER A 97 -14.26 3.08 12.12
CA SER A 97 -15.08 4.25 11.78
C SER A 97 -15.44 4.27 10.30
N LYS A 98 -14.45 4.13 9.41
CA LYS A 98 -14.68 4.11 7.97
C LYS A 98 -15.54 2.93 7.52
N PHE A 99 -15.36 1.75 8.13
CA PHE A 99 -16.19 0.59 7.82
C PHE A 99 -17.64 0.80 8.24
N LYS A 100 -17.87 1.38 9.43
CA LYS A 100 -19.22 1.75 9.91
C LYS A 100 -19.89 2.73 8.95
N ASP A 101 -19.17 3.76 8.48
CA ASP A 101 -19.71 4.74 7.53
C ASP A 101 -20.06 4.06 6.19
N ALA A 102 -19.21 3.15 5.71
CA ALA A 102 -19.41 2.43 4.45
C ALA A 102 -20.67 1.53 4.46
N ILE A 103 -21.04 0.96 5.61
CA ILE A 103 -22.14 -0.01 5.69
C ILE A 103 -23.44 0.57 6.22
N SER A 104 -23.45 1.82 6.70
CA SER A 104 -24.55 2.42 7.49
C SER A 104 -25.90 2.42 6.78
N THR A 105 -25.94 2.55 5.46
CA THR A 105 -27.17 2.65 4.65
C THR A 105 -27.40 1.46 3.70
N LEU A 106 -26.61 0.38 3.87
CA LEU A 106 -26.78 -0.84 3.08
C LEU A 106 -28.16 -1.47 3.25
N LYS A 107 -28.64 -2.07 2.17
CA LYS A 107 -29.93 -2.78 2.18
C LYS A 107 -29.76 -4.29 2.31
N LYS A 108 -30.83 -4.94 2.74
CA LYS A 108 -30.94 -6.40 2.72
C LYS A 108 -30.68 -6.93 1.30
N GLY A 109 -29.86 -7.96 1.18
CA GLY A 109 -29.47 -8.59 -0.08
C GLY A 109 -28.17 -8.08 -0.67
N SER A 110 -27.60 -6.98 -0.15
CA SER A 110 -26.28 -6.50 -0.57
C SER A 110 -25.15 -7.44 -0.16
N SER A 111 -24.00 -7.32 -0.83
CA SER A 111 -22.76 -8.04 -0.54
C SER A 111 -21.67 -7.06 -0.18
N VAL A 112 -20.96 -7.28 0.91
CA VAL A 112 -19.80 -6.49 1.35
C VAL A 112 -18.53 -7.26 1.05
N ILE A 113 -17.58 -6.63 0.38
CA ILE A 113 -16.28 -7.19 0.06
C ILE A 113 -15.21 -6.37 0.80
N ASN A 114 -14.60 -6.98 1.82
CA ASN A 114 -13.48 -6.36 2.50
C ASN A 114 -12.19 -6.57 1.69
N ASN A 115 -11.58 -5.48 1.26
CA ASN A 115 -10.36 -5.47 0.47
C ASN A 115 -9.11 -5.09 1.29
N LEU A 116 -9.30 -4.67 2.53
CA LEU A 116 -8.20 -4.34 3.43
C LEU A 116 -7.75 -5.58 4.19
N PRO A 117 -6.44 -5.91 4.21
CA PRO A 117 -5.91 -6.99 5.03
C PRO A 117 -6.18 -6.79 6.53
N THR A 118 -6.60 -7.83 7.21
CA THR A 118 -7.05 -7.75 8.61
C THR A 118 -6.27 -8.63 9.59
N GLY A 119 -5.31 -9.41 9.12
CA GLY A 119 -4.70 -10.46 9.95
C GLY A 119 -5.67 -11.61 10.26
N PHE A 120 -5.32 -12.46 11.24
CA PHE A 120 -6.15 -13.61 11.61
C PHE A 120 -7.35 -13.20 12.44
N GLY A 121 -8.54 -13.63 12.02
CA GLY A 121 -9.78 -13.38 12.74
C GLY A 121 -10.31 -11.95 12.67
N GLY A 122 -9.59 -11.00 12.06
CA GLY A 122 -10.03 -9.61 11.95
C GLY A 122 -11.30 -9.42 11.14
N ASN A 123 -11.59 -10.33 10.19
CA ASN A 123 -12.86 -10.31 9.48
C ASN A 123 -14.05 -10.67 10.39
N ASN A 124 -13.85 -11.41 11.48
CA ASN A 124 -14.94 -11.69 12.44
C ASN A 124 -15.39 -10.40 13.15
N GLU A 125 -14.47 -9.50 13.46
CA GLU A 125 -14.80 -8.19 14.03
C GLU A 125 -15.60 -7.34 13.03
N ASN A 126 -15.19 -7.32 11.76
CA ASN A 126 -15.93 -6.62 10.70
C ASN A 126 -17.33 -7.21 10.49
N ILE A 127 -17.48 -8.54 10.54
CA ILE A 127 -18.79 -9.21 10.43
C ILE A 127 -19.68 -8.83 11.62
N SER A 128 -19.15 -8.87 12.84
CA SER A 128 -19.91 -8.47 14.05
C SER A 128 -20.33 -6.99 13.97
N LEU A 129 -19.45 -6.11 13.48
CA LEU A 129 -19.76 -4.70 13.28
C LEU A 129 -20.82 -4.51 12.18
N LEU A 130 -20.74 -5.27 11.07
CA LEU A 130 -21.74 -5.28 10.00
C LEU A 130 -23.12 -5.64 10.53
N GLU A 131 -23.23 -6.73 11.30
CA GLU A 131 -24.50 -7.18 11.90
C GLU A 131 -25.06 -6.15 12.90
N HIS A 132 -24.19 -5.58 13.73
CA HIS A 132 -24.60 -4.59 14.72
C HIS A 132 -25.10 -3.28 14.07
N VAL A 133 -24.42 -2.77 13.05
CA VAL A 133 -24.76 -1.50 12.42
C VAL A 133 -25.98 -1.62 11.51
N THR A 134 -26.07 -2.69 10.73
CA THR A 134 -27.15 -2.86 9.75
C THR A 134 -28.37 -3.55 10.32
N GLY A 135 -28.25 -4.31 11.42
CA GLY A 135 -29.31 -5.20 11.94
C GLY A 135 -29.56 -6.43 11.06
N PHE A 136 -28.70 -6.70 10.06
CA PHE A 136 -28.84 -7.85 9.15
C PHE A 136 -27.91 -8.98 9.57
N GLU A 137 -28.38 -10.23 9.47
CA GLU A 137 -27.60 -11.42 9.75
C GLU A 137 -26.68 -11.75 8.55
N ALA A 138 -25.38 -11.81 8.79
CA ALA A 138 -24.39 -12.18 7.78
C ALA A 138 -24.60 -13.62 7.29
N GLY A 139 -24.48 -13.83 5.99
CA GLY A 139 -24.73 -15.12 5.34
C GLY A 139 -26.21 -15.44 5.07
N LYS A 140 -27.16 -14.71 5.66
CA LYS A 140 -28.62 -14.87 5.40
C LYS A 140 -29.20 -13.64 4.71
N SER A 141 -29.06 -12.48 5.35
CA SER A 141 -29.69 -11.24 4.91
C SER A 141 -28.71 -10.35 4.15
N ILE A 142 -27.43 -10.45 4.45
CA ILE A 142 -26.32 -9.75 3.81
C ILE A 142 -25.17 -10.74 3.60
N SER A 143 -24.40 -10.58 2.52
CA SER A 143 -23.24 -11.45 2.26
C SER A 143 -21.95 -10.73 2.62
N TYR A 144 -20.97 -11.47 3.13
CA TYR A 144 -19.65 -10.93 3.44
C TYR A 144 -18.56 -11.75 2.76
N PHE A 145 -17.63 -11.05 2.09
CA PHE A 145 -16.49 -11.63 1.38
C PHE A 145 -15.21 -10.92 1.78
N TYR A 146 -14.09 -11.64 1.71
CA TYR A 146 -12.75 -11.13 1.96
C TYR A 146 -11.89 -11.33 0.72
N TYR A 147 -11.40 -10.23 0.18
CA TYR A 147 -10.58 -10.21 -1.03
C TYR A 147 -9.51 -9.13 -0.91
N PRO A 148 -8.42 -9.38 -0.15
CA PRO A 148 -7.38 -8.39 0.10
C PRO A 148 -6.70 -7.97 -1.20
N LEU A 149 -6.56 -6.66 -1.42
CA LEU A 149 -5.84 -6.10 -2.56
C LEU A 149 -4.40 -5.81 -2.17
N ASP A 150 -3.48 -6.11 -3.07
CA ASP A 150 -2.06 -5.82 -2.96
C ASP A 150 -1.58 -5.27 -4.31
N LEU A 151 -0.76 -4.20 -4.30
CA LEU A 151 -0.18 -3.62 -5.51
C LEU A 151 0.97 -4.45 -6.09
N ILE A 152 1.63 -5.26 -5.26
CA ILE A 152 2.88 -5.94 -5.62
C ILE A 152 2.62 -7.34 -6.15
N THR A 153 1.67 -8.05 -5.56
CA THR A 153 1.30 -9.38 -6.00
C THR A 153 0.11 -9.32 -6.96
N GLN A 154 0.05 -10.29 -7.88
CA GLN A 154 -1.15 -10.42 -8.71
C GLN A 154 -2.38 -10.62 -7.81
N PRO A 155 -3.56 -10.07 -8.20
CA PRO A 155 -4.78 -10.25 -7.42
C PRO A 155 -4.96 -11.71 -7.03
N PRO A 156 -5.31 -12.01 -5.77
CA PRO A 156 -5.45 -13.39 -5.31
C PRO A 156 -6.53 -14.11 -6.13
N ASN A 157 -6.32 -15.40 -6.37
CA ASN A 157 -7.35 -16.23 -7.00
C ASN A 157 -8.39 -16.75 -6.00
N VAL A 158 -8.19 -16.43 -4.73
CA VAL A 158 -8.97 -16.93 -3.60
C VAL A 158 -9.84 -15.82 -3.05
N ILE A 159 -11.13 -16.09 -2.90
CA ILE A 159 -12.12 -15.19 -2.27
C ILE A 159 -12.57 -15.86 -0.97
N GLY A 160 -12.31 -15.24 0.17
CA GLY A 160 -12.88 -15.65 1.45
C GLY A 160 -14.39 -15.38 1.46
N SER A 161 -15.19 -16.37 1.84
CA SER A 161 -16.64 -16.25 1.90
C SER A 161 -17.15 -16.67 3.26
N TYR A 162 -18.02 -15.85 3.85
CA TYR A 162 -18.74 -16.23 5.06
C TYR A 162 -19.77 -17.32 4.73
N ASN A 163 -19.80 -18.40 5.52
CA ASN A 163 -20.62 -19.60 5.29
C ASN A 163 -20.37 -20.28 3.94
N SER A 164 -19.15 -20.14 3.36
CA SER A 164 -18.76 -20.76 2.09
C SER A 164 -19.71 -20.51 0.92
N LYS A 165 -20.44 -19.37 0.96
CA LYS A 165 -21.35 -18.95 -0.10
C LYS A 165 -20.56 -18.72 -1.39
N GLN A 166 -21.01 -19.30 -2.49
CA GLN A 166 -20.47 -19.02 -3.82
C GLN A 166 -21.30 -17.93 -4.51
N ASP A 167 -20.62 -17.03 -5.22
CA ASP A 167 -21.23 -15.96 -5.99
C ASP A 167 -20.53 -15.85 -7.35
N SER A 168 -21.14 -16.48 -8.36
CA SER A 168 -20.59 -16.48 -9.73
C SER A 168 -20.48 -15.08 -10.33
N LYS A 169 -21.45 -14.19 -10.02
CA LYS A 169 -21.47 -12.81 -10.50
C LYS A 169 -20.30 -12.01 -9.91
N LEU A 170 -20.00 -12.20 -8.62
CA LEU A 170 -18.82 -11.61 -8.00
C LEU A 170 -17.52 -12.18 -8.60
N ALA A 171 -17.47 -13.49 -8.84
CA ALA A 171 -16.32 -14.12 -9.50
C ALA A 171 -16.05 -13.50 -10.87
N ASP A 172 -17.09 -13.30 -11.70
CA ASP A 172 -17.01 -12.69 -13.03
C ASP A 172 -16.54 -11.22 -12.96
N LEU A 173 -17.06 -10.46 -12.00
CA LEU A 173 -16.63 -9.07 -11.76
C LEU A 173 -15.13 -9.00 -11.42
N LEU A 174 -14.64 -9.93 -10.56
CA LEU A 174 -13.27 -10.00 -10.10
C LEU A 174 -12.33 -10.74 -11.05
N ALA A 175 -12.84 -11.40 -12.09
CA ALA A 175 -12.02 -12.17 -13.03
C ALA A 175 -11.02 -11.24 -13.75
N SER A 176 -9.74 -11.51 -13.61
CA SER A 176 -8.66 -10.91 -14.38
C SER A 176 -7.86 -12.00 -15.07
N GLY A 177 -7.92 -12.07 -16.40
CA GLY A 177 -7.24 -13.11 -17.19
C GLY A 177 -7.91 -14.47 -17.12
N LYS A 178 -7.10 -15.57 -17.29
CA LYS A 178 -7.59 -16.95 -17.42
C LYS A 178 -7.78 -17.72 -16.10
N LYS A 179 -7.45 -17.09 -14.95
CA LYS A 179 -7.50 -17.80 -13.67
C LYS A 179 -8.87 -17.69 -13.02
N GLU A 180 -9.51 -18.84 -12.78
CA GLU A 180 -10.77 -18.89 -12.02
C GLU A 180 -10.61 -18.45 -10.59
N LYS A 181 -11.58 -17.69 -10.08
CA LYS A 181 -11.68 -17.32 -8.68
C LYS A 181 -12.29 -18.48 -7.87
N LYS A 182 -11.64 -18.84 -6.76
CA LYS A 182 -12.08 -19.92 -5.86
C LYS A 182 -12.63 -19.33 -4.58
N PHE A 183 -13.86 -19.71 -4.21
CA PHE A 183 -14.43 -19.38 -2.92
C PHE A 183 -13.97 -20.38 -1.85
N VAL A 184 -13.47 -19.86 -0.74
CA VAL A 184 -13.03 -20.63 0.43
C VAL A 184 -13.60 -20.01 1.70
N ALA A 185 -13.47 -20.67 2.84
CA ALA A 185 -13.79 -20.06 4.13
C ALA A 185 -12.91 -18.82 4.36
N ILE A 186 -13.43 -17.81 5.06
CA ILE A 186 -12.70 -16.57 5.36
C ILE A 186 -11.36 -16.87 6.03
N SER A 187 -11.36 -17.75 7.05
CA SER A 187 -10.11 -18.17 7.73
C SER A 187 -9.07 -18.75 6.79
N SER A 188 -9.49 -19.53 5.79
CA SER A 188 -8.58 -20.08 4.78
C SER A 188 -7.99 -18.98 3.88
N ALA A 189 -8.77 -17.95 3.54
CA ALA A 189 -8.28 -16.80 2.78
C ALA A 189 -7.32 -15.93 3.61
N GLU A 190 -7.60 -15.74 4.90
CA GLU A 190 -6.69 -15.08 5.85
C GLU A 190 -5.36 -15.83 5.96
N HIS A 191 -5.39 -17.17 6.09
CA HIS A 191 -4.19 -18.00 6.12
C HIS A 191 -3.39 -17.90 4.82
N PHE A 192 -4.06 -17.93 3.67
CA PHE A 192 -3.40 -17.78 2.37
C PHE A 192 -2.69 -16.43 2.25
N HIS A 193 -3.35 -15.33 2.63
CA HIS A 193 -2.74 -14.01 2.65
C HIS A 193 -1.56 -13.93 3.63
N ALA A 194 -1.72 -14.49 4.82
CA ALA A 194 -0.66 -14.54 5.83
C ALA A 194 0.60 -15.27 5.35
N ILE A 195 0.44 -16.45 4.70
CA ILE A 195 1.56 -17.21 4.14
C ILE A 195 2.31 -16.36 3.11
N ASN A 196 1.61 -15.71 2.19
CA ASN A 196 2.23 -14.87 1.16
C ASN A 196 3.00 -13.70 1.79
N THR A 197 2.38 -12.97 2.73
CA THR A 197 3.01 -11.86 3.44
C THR A 197 4.27 -12.31 4.20
N LEU A 198 4.17 -13.38 4.98
CA LEU A 198 5.29 -13.89 5.77
C LEU A 198 6.43 -14.42 4.90
N SER A 199 6.12 -15.17 3.83
CA SER A 199 7.14 -15.70 2.91
C SER A 199 7.94 -14.55 2.30
N ARG A 200 7.27 -13.50 1.84
CA ARG A 200 7.91 -12.31 1.27
C ARG A 200 8.80 -11.60 2.28
N PHE A 201 8.26 -11.24 3.44
CA PHE A 201 9.01 -10.46 4.43
C PHE A 201 10.11 -11.27 5.12
N SER A 202 9.97 -12.58 5.27
CA SER A 202 11.03 -13.44 5.80
C SER A 202 12.21 -13.55 4.82
N ALA A 203 11.93 -13.70 3.52
CA ALA A 203 12.96 -13.71 2.48
C ALA A 203 13.70 -12.37 2.43
N LEU A 204 12.95 -11.26 2.41
CA LEU A 204 13.51 -9.91 2.45
C LEU A 204 14.38 -9.70 3.69
N CYS A 205 13.89 -10.04 4.88
CA CYS A 205 14.63 -9.90 6.12
C CYS A 205 15.95 -10.70 6.09
N SER A 206 15.93 -11.92 5.57
CA SER A 206 17.13 -12.75 5.43
C SER A 206 18.19 -12.06 4.57
N VAL A 207 17.79 -11.46 3.45
CA VAL A 207 18.70 -10.69 2.58
C VAL A 207 19.25 -9.47 3.32
N LEU A 208 18.39 -8.69 3.98
CA LEU A 208 18.80 -7.48 4.70
C LEU A 208 19.80 -7.79 5.83
N GLU A 209 19.59 -8.90 6.55
CA GLU A 209 20.48 -9.33 7.63
C GLU A 209 21.83 -9.84 7.08
N VAL A 210 21.83 -10.64 6.02
CA VAL A 210 23.07 -11.14 5.40
C VAL A 210 23.90 -10.00 4.81
N CYS A 211 23.26 -9.01 4.18
CA CYS A 211 23.94 -7.85 3.60
C CYS A 211 24.69 -6.98 4.63
N LYS A 212 24.38 -7.10 5.93
CA LYS A 212 25.18 -6.42 6.99
C LYS A 212 26.63 -6.90 7.07
N PHE A 213 26.87 -8.14 6.65
CA PHE A 213 28.19 -8.77 6.70
C PHE A 213 28.94 -8.66 5.35
N ALA A 214 28.33 -8.06 4.32
CA ALA A 214 28.94 -7.91 3.03
C ALA A 214 30.10 -6.88 3.09
N GLN A 215 31.27 -7.30 2.64
CA GLN A 215 32.42 -6.41 2.45
C GLN A 215 32.32 -5.70 1.10
N ASP A 216 32.90 -4.50 0.97
CA ASP A 216 32.77 -3.65 -0.22
C ASP A 216 33.17 -4.33 -1.55
N SER A 217 34.16 -5.23 -1.51
CA SER A 217 34.65 -5.93 -2.71
C SER A 217 33.78 -7.10 -3.19
N THR A 218 32.81 -7.55 -2.37
CA THR A 218 32.00 -8.74 -2.67
C THR A 218 30.50 -8.44 -2.66
N LYS A 219 30.12 -7.17 -2.53
CA LYS A 219 28.70 -6.78 -2.36
C LYS A 219 27.82 -7.24 -3.52
N SER A 220 28.30 -7.09 -4.78
CA SER A 220 27.52 -7.46 -5.97
C SER A 220 27.32 -8.96 -6.14
N ASP A 221 28.26 -9.79 -5.66
CA ASP A 221 28.24 -11.24 -5.89
C ASP A 221 27.40 -12.00 -4.86
N LEU A 222 27.00 -11.33 -3.77
CA LEU A 222 26.28 -11.94 -2.65
C LEU A 222 24.77 -12.00 -2.84
N ILE A 223 24.21 -11.20 -3.73
CA ILE A 223 22.77 -11.10 -3.92
C ILE A 223 22.39 -11.30 -5.37
N SER A 224 21.29 -12.04 -5.61
CA SER A 224 20.71 -12.17 -6.94
C SER A 224 20.29 -10.80 -7.49
N ASP A 225 20.26 -10.67 -8.82
CA ASP A 225 19.83 -9.44 -9.52
C ASP A 225 18.45 -8.95 -9.07
N GLU A 226 17.58 -9.86 -8.65
CA GLU A 226 16.26 -9.54 -8.13
C GLU A 226 16.35 -8.65 -6.88
N TYR A 227 17.18 -9.01 -5.91
CA TYR A 227 17.34 -8.23 -4.67
C TYR A 227 18.20 -6.97 -4.85
N GLN A 228 19.12 -6.95 -5.83
CA GLN A 228 19.85 -5.73 -6.18
C GLN A 228 18.94 -4.63 -6.74
N ASN A 229 17.82 -5.02 -7.33
CA ASN A 229 16.82 -4.11 -7.90
C ASN A 229 15.67 -3.75 -6.95
N LEU A 230 15.68 -4.25 -5.70
CA LEU A 230 14.76 -3.79 -4.66
C LEU A 230 15.22 -2.46 -4.10
N PHE A 231 14.25 -1.56 -3.92
CA PHE A 231 14.45 -0.26 -3.27
C PHE A 231 13.67 -0.19 -1.96
N LEU A 232 13.91 0.85 -1.19
CA LEU A 232 13.15 1.09 0.04
C LEU A 232 11.64 1.06 -0.20
N ASP A 233 11.19 1.61 -1.32
CA ASP A 233 9.79 1.59 -1.76
C ASP A 233 9.21 0.17 -1.76
N ASP A 234 9.95 -0.77 -2.36
CA ASP A 234 9.55 -2.18 -2.42
C ASP A 234 9.60 -2.88 -1.06
N MET A 235 10.62 -2.54 -0.25
CA MET A 235 10.83 -3.15 1.07
C MET A 235 9.74 -2.76 2.08
N VAL A 236 9.18 -1.57 1.95
CA VAL A 236 8.17 -1.03 2.87
C VAL A 236 6.76 -1.38 2.45
N SER A 237 6.52 -1.57 1.15
CA SER A 237 5.21 -1.90 0.62
C SER A 237 4.62 -3.15 1.28
N GLY A 238 3.43 -3.02 1.88
CA GLY A 238 2.75 -4.10 2.60
C GLY A 238 3.25 -4.34 4.03
N LEU A 239 4.05 -3.45 4.60
CA LEU A 239 4.46 -3.52 6.01
C LEU A 239 3.25 -3.44 6.96
N TYR A 240 2.20 -2.72 6.56
CA TYR A 240 0.90 -2.71 7.22
C TYR A 240 0.34 -4.12 7.39
N ASP A 241 0.39 -4.95 6.34
CA ASP A 241 -0.15 -6.31 6.36
C ASP A 241 0.61 -7.18 7.37
N LEU A 242 1.94 -7.04 7.42
CA LEU A 242 2.77 -7.72 8.40
C LEU A 242 2.49 -7.25 9.84
N LYS A 243 2.35 -5.94 10.06
CA LYS A 243 1.98 -5.37 11.37
C LYS A 243 0.58 -5.83 11.81
N SER A 244 -0.37 -5.89 10.87
CA SER A 244 -1.73 -6.37 11.11
C SER A 244 -1.76 -7.84 11.50
N LEU A 245 -0.94 -8.69 10.85
CA LEU A 245 -0.74 -10.07 11.29
C LEU A 245 -0.18 -10.14 12.72
N GLY A 246 0.82 -9.34 13.04
CA GLY A 246 1.40 -9.29 14.39
C GLY A 246 0.37 -8.92 15.46
N SER A 247 -0.52 -7.99 15.17
CA SER A 247 -1.56 -7.56 16.10
C SER A 247 -2.67 -8.59 16.33
N SER A 248 -2.74 -9.64 15.50
CA SER A 248 -3.77 -10.70 15.60
C SER A 248 -3.43 -11.78 16.62
N PHE A 249 -2.21 -11.77 17.17
CA PHE A 249 -1.78 -12.80 18.10
C PHE A 249 -1.74 -12.27 19.54
N GLU A 250 -2.28 -13.08 20.46
CA GLU A 250 -2.08 -12.91 21.88
C GLU A 250 -0.94 -13.84 22.37
N GLY A 251 -0.01 -13.27 23.12
CA GLY A 251 1.10 -14.02 23.71
C GLY A 251 2.24 -14.33 22.74
N ALA A 252 3.30 -14.96 23.28
CA ALA A 252 4.49 -15.33 22.52
C ALA A 252 4.31 -16.69 21.85
N ASN A 253 4.41 -16.75 20.52
CA ASN A 253 4.48 -17.98 19.77
C ASN A 253 5.56 -17.87 18.67
N THR A 254 5.90 -18.98 18.03
CA THR A 254 6.96 -19.03 17.01
C THR A 254 6.68 -18.06 15.85
N LEU A 255 5.41 -17.91 15.47
CA LEU A 255 5.01 -17.02 14.38
C LEU A 255 5.23 -15.55 14.72
N MET A 256 4.99 -15.15 15.99
CA MET A 256 5.29 -13.81 16.49
C MET A 256 6.78 -13.48 16.42
N TYR A 257 7.66 -14.44 16.70
CA TYR A 257 9.11 -14.22 16.53
C TYR A 257 9.49 -13.97 15.08
N LEU A 258 8.88 -14.69 14.14
CA LEU A 258 9.10 -14.51 12.71
C LEU A 258 8.62 -13.13 12.23
N ILE A 259 7.41 -12.73 12.61
CA ILE A 259 6.83 -11.43 12.29
C ILE A 259 7.69 -10.29 12.86
N ASN A 260 7.97 -10.35 14.15
CA ASN A 260 8.78 -9.33 14.84
C ASN A 260 10.22 -9.29 14.31
N GLY A 261 10.79 -10.44 13.95
CA GLY A 261 12.09 -10.53 13.30
C GLY A 261 12.10 -9.80 11.97
N SER A 262 11.07 -10.00 11.15
CA SER A 262 10.93 -9.35 9.84
C SER A 262 10.76 -7.83 9.98
N ILE A 263 9.93 -7.35 10.91
CA ILE A 263 9.78 -5.91 11.21
C ILE A 263 11.11 -5.32 11.67
N LYS A 264 11.79 -5.99 12.60
CA LYS A 264 13.10 -5.54 13.10
C LYS A 264 14.20 -5.56 12.04
N GLY A 265 14.12 -6.47 11.07
CA GLY A 265 15.04 -6.50 9.94
C GLY A 265 14.94 -5.23 9.07
N ILE A 266 13.70 -4.79 8.80
CA ILE A 266 13.45 -3.53 8.08
C ILE A 266 13.91 -2.32 8.91
N ASP A 267 13.57 -2.26 10.19
CA ASP A 267 14.04 -1.20 11.08
C ASP A 267 15.58 -1.16 11.19
N GLY A 268 16.22 -2.33 11.21
CA GLY A 268 17.67 -2.49 11.18
C GLY A 268 18.29 -1.96 9.89
N TYR A 269 17.62 -2.21 8.75
CA TYR A 269 18.03 -1.65 7.46
C TYR A 269 17.96 -0.11 7.46
N ILE A 270 16.87 0.47 7.98
CA ILE A 270 16.72 1.94 8.07
C ILE A 270 17.84 2.56 8.93
N LYS A 271 18.18 1.94 10.05
CA LYS A 271 19.32 2.40 10.89
C LYS A 271 20.62 2.36 10.09
N ARG A 272 20.88 1.26 9.37
CA ARG A 272 22.07 1.12 8.54
C ARG A 272 22.11 2.18 7.43
N LEU A 273 21.00 2.45 6.75
CA LEU A 273 20.91 3.51 5.72
C LEU A 273 21.31 4.87 6.31
N ILE A 274 20.84 5.22 7.49
CA ILE A 274 21.21 6.46 8.18
C ILE A 274 22.72 6.47 8.53
N ASP A 275 23.25 5.34 8.98
CA ASP A 275 24.69 5.21 9.30
C ASP A 275 25.57 5.29 8.04
N GLU A 276 25.12 4.77 6.89
CA GLU A 276 25.80 4.93 5.60
C GLU A 276 25.79 6.40 5.15
N ILE A 277 24.71 7.12 5.32
CA ILE A 277 24.65 8.57 5.07
C ILE A 277 25.70 9.30 5.93
N ARG A 278 25.75 8.99 7.24
CA ARG A 278 26.73 9.58 8.16
C ARG A 278 28.17 9.23 7.80
N THR A 279 28.40 8.01 7.36
CA THR A 279 29.72 7.54 6.91
C THR A 279 30.14 8.27 5.64
N THR A 280 29.22 8.46 4.71
CA THR A 280 29.43 9.23 3.47
C THR A 280 29.81 10.68 3.77
N LEU A 281 29.12 11.33 4.71
CA LEU A 281 29.52 12.67 5.16
C LEU A 281 30.95 12.72 5.68
N LYS A 282 31.35 11.77 6.53
CA LYS A 282 32.70 11.70 7.11
C LYS A 282 33.76 11.40 6.06
N LYS A 283 33.52 10.43 5.16
CA LYS A 283 34.47 10.03 4.09
C LYS A 283 34.76 11.17 3.13
N ASN A 284 33.79 12.03 2.87
CA ASN A 284 33.91 13.16 1.95
C ASN A 284 34.20 14.50 2.66
N ASP A 285 34.53 14.47 3.95
CA ASP A 285 34.79 15.65 4.79
C ASP A 285 33.67 16.73 4.72
N LEU A 286 32.43 16.27 4.60
CA LEU A 286 31.26 17.13 4.45
C LEU A 286 30.75 17.56 5.83
N LYS A 287 30.62 18.87 6.03
CA LYS A 287 30.06 19.43 7.28
C LYS A 287 28.53 19.41 7.21
N ALA A 288 27.87 18.89 8.24
CA ALA A 288 26.42 18.84 8.35
C ALA A 288 25.71 20.18 8.08
N SER A 289 26.35 21.30 8.47
CA SER A 289 25.83 22.66 8.23
C SER A 289 25.93 23.15 6.77
N ARG A 290 26.73 22.48 5.95
CA ARG A 290 26.93 22.79 4.53
C ARG A 290 26.47 21.69 3.59
N THR A 291 25.80 20.69 4.13
CA THR A 291 25.27 19.55 3.37
C THR A 291 23.76 19.55 3.44
N LYS A 292 23.13 19.32 2.30
CA LYS A 292 21.70 19.11 2.15
C LYS A 292 21.45 17.63 1.87
N ILE A 293 20.48 17.04 2.54
CA ILE A 293 19.98 15.70 2.20
C ILE A 293 18.63 15.84 1.54
N VAL A 294 18.48 15.16 0.41
CA VAL A 294 17.21 15.10 -0.31
C VAL A 294 16.76 13.65 -0.38
N LEU A 295 15.58 13.37 0.19
CA LEU A 295 14.90 12.10 0.03
C LEU A 295 14.08 12.15 -1.26
N SER A 296 14.58 11.50 -2.32
CA SER A 296 13.86 11.40 -3.58
C SER A 296 12.95 10.17 -3.53
N TRP A 297 11.67 10.42 -3.32
CA TRP A 297 10.66 9.39 -3.20
C TRP A 297 9.31 9.86 -3.73
N THR A 298 8.96 9.42 -4.93
CA THR A 298 7.63 9.65 -5.52
C THR A 298 6.64 8.67 -4.92
N ILE A 299 5.89 9.14 -3.91
CA ILE A 299 4.93 8.32 -3.17
C ILE A 299 3.51 8.56 -3.71
N ASP A 300 2.81 7.48 -4.01
CA ASP A 300 1.39 7.56 -4.32
C ASP A 300 0.57 7.87 -3.06
N GLN A 301 0.04 9.08 -3.00
CA GLN A 301 -0.77 9.57 -1.88
C GLN A 301 -2.14 8.87 -1.78
N HIS A 302 -2.50 8.05 -2.78
CA HIS A 302 -3.79 7.37 -2.88
C HIS A 302 -3.72 5.87 -2.58
N GLU A 303 -2.54 5.30 -2.28
CA GLU A 303 -2.45 3.91 -1.82
C GLU A 303 -3.37 3.65 -0.61
N MET A 304 -3.97 2.46 -0.54
CA MET A 304 -4.81 2.06 0.59
C MET A 304 -4.03 2.12 1.91
N ARG A 305 -2.79 1.67 1.88
CA ARG A 305 -1.89 1.61 3.04
C ARG A 305 -1.04 2.88 3.13
N GLY A 306 -0.77 3.33 4.34
CA GLY A 306 0.06 4.52 4.60
C GLY A 306 1.54 4.21 4.88
N ASP A 307 2.01 2.99 4.59
CA ASP A 307 3.35 2.51 4.98
C ASP A 307 4.49 3.42 4.50
N LYS A 308 4.45 3.83 3.24
CA LYS A 308 5.49 4.67 2.65
C LYS A 308 5.50 6.08 3.24
N ILE A 309 4.32 6.64 3.47
CA ILE A 309 4.16 7.97 4.09
C ILE A 309 4.71 7.94 5.53
N GLU A 310 4.33 6.92 6.32
CA GLU A 310 4.85 6.71 7.67
C GLU A 310 6.38 6.58 7.67
N MET A 311 6.92 5.79 6.73
CA MET A 311 8.36 5.58 6.63
C MET A 311 9.12 6.84 6.21
N LEU A 312 8.58 7.61 5.27
CA LEU A 312 9.17 8.89 4.86
C LEU A 312 9.27 9.85 6.05
N GLN A 313 8.20 9.98 6.83
CA GLN A 313 8.18 10.82 8.04
C GLN A 313 9.20 10.35 9.08
N ASN A 314 9.33 9.03 9.27
CA ASN A 314 10.31 8.42 10.17
C ASN A 314 11.75 8.74 9.72
N LEU A 315 12.06 8.59 8.43
CA LEU A 315 13.37 8.92 7.87
C LEU A 315 13.71 10.39 8.05
N ILE A 316 12.79 11.30 7.71
CA ILE A 316 12.97 12.74 7.88
C ILE A 316 13.29 13.06 9.36
N SER A 317 12.48 12.53 10.28
CA SER A 317 12.67 12.77 11.70
C SER A 317 14.07 12.32 12.17
N ARG A 318 14.48 11.08 11.84
CA ARG A 318 15.79 10.54 12.25
C ARG A 318 16.97 11.26 11.60
N LEU A 319 16.83 11.70 10.35
CA LEU A 319 17.91 12.43 9.67
C LEU A 319 18.07 13.84 10.23
N ARG A 320 16.99 14.50 10.63
CA ARG A 320 17.03 15.83 11.26
C ARG A 320 17.76 15.85 12.59
N ASP A 321 17.89 14.72 13.28
CA ASP A 321 18.72 14.62 14.48
C ASP A 321 20.22 14.84 14.21
N TYR A 322 20.66 14.68 12.95
CA TYR A 322 22.06 14.80 12.55
C TYR A 322 22.34 15.94 11.57
N ILE A 323 21.35 16.30 10.76
CA ILE A 323 21.50 17.26 9.66
C ILE A 323 20.27 18.18 9.65
N GLY A 324 20.51 19.48 9.76
CA GLY A 324 19.42 20.46 9.83
C GLY A 324 18.67 20.65 8.51
N ASP A 325 19.28 20.31 7.37
CA ASP A 325 18.73 20.54 6.03
C ASP A 325 18.35 19.21 5.37
N VAL A 326 17.11 18.77 5.61
CA VAL A 326 16.53 17.54 5.05
C VAL A 326 15.25 17.90 4.32
N GLU A 327 15.23 17.66 3.01
CA GLU A 327 14.08 17.92 2.15
C GLU A 327 13.59 16.65 1.46
N THR A 328 12.36 16.71 0.98
CA THR A 328 11.77 15.67 0.12
C THR A 328 11.67 16.19 -1.30
N HIS A 329 11.84 15.29 -2.26
CA HIS A 329 11.69 15.59 -3.67
C HIS A 329 10.86 14.51 -4.35
N GLU A 330 9.92 14.94 -5.19
CA GLU A 330 9.09 14.09 -6.04
C GLU A 330 9.24 14.53 -7.51
N GLY A 331 9.42 13.58 -8.41
CA GLY A 331 9.48 13.83 -9.85
C GLY A 331 10.87 13.97 -10.46
N PRO A 332 10.96 14.19 -11.78
CA PRO A 332 12.21 14.14 -12.53
C PRO A 332 13.03 15.44 -12.54
N ASN A 333 12.51 16.54 -12.00
CA ASN A 333 13.15 17.86 -12.14
C ASN A 333 14.23 18.08 -11.08
N LEU A 334 15.51 18.24 -11.52
CA LEU A 334 16.67 18.45 -10.64
C LEU A 334 17.02 19.93 -10.42
N ASP A 335 16.27 20.87 -10.97
CA ASP A 335 16.57 22.32 -10.84
C ASP A 335 16.55 22.82 -9.39
N ILE A 336 15.98 22.02 -8.49
CA ILE A 336 15.89 22.27 -7.04
C ILE A 336 17.28 22.15 -6.36
N PHE A 337 18.27 21.53 -7.00
CA PHE A 337 19.56 21.18 -6.41
C PHE A 337 20.67 22.21 -6.65
N HIS A 338 20.41 23.27 -7.39
CA HIS A 338 21.35 24.37 -7.63
C HIS A 338 21.44 25.28 -6.39
N ASN A 339 22.14 24.82 -5.37
CA ASN A 339 22.47 25.61 -4.18
C ASN A 339 23.96 25.46 -3.84
N ASP A 340 24.52 26.43 -3.12
CA ASP A 340 25.90 26.47 -2.61
C ASP A 340 26.26 25.32 -1.62
N LYS A 341 25.40 24.31 -1.49
CA LYS A 341 25.57 23.19 -0.57
C LYS A 341 25.77 21.88 -1.35
N THR A 342 26.72 21.09 -0.93
CA THR A 342 26.83 19.70 -1.39
C THR A 342 25.56 18.94 -1.11
N THR A 343 25.04 18.25 -2.10
CA THR A 343 23.77 17.53 -1.97
C THR A 343 23.98 16.03 -1.96
N ILE A 344 23.45 15.37 -0.96
CA ILE A 344 23.31 13.91 -0.92
C ILE A 344 21.85 13.57 -1.24
N ILE A 345 21.64 12.81 -2.30
CA ILE A 345 20.32 12.37 -2.71
C ILE A 345 20.15 10.91 -2.35
N VAL A 346 19.09 10.61 -1.59
CA VAL A 346 18.70 9.25 -1.23
C VAL A 346 17.56 8.82 -2.15
N ALA A 347 17.87 7.97 -3.13
CA ALA A 347 16.90 7.47 -4.09
C ALA A 347 16.12 6.29 -3.47
N CYS A 348 14.87 6.53 -3.10
CA CYS A 348 14.03 5.57 -2.36
C CYS A 348 13.24 4.62 -3.27
N SER A 349 13.05 4.96 -4.56
CA SER A 349 12.41 4.09 -5.54
C SER A 349 13.28 3.89 -6.78
N LYS A 350 12.97 2.84 -7.54
CA LYS A 350 13.64 2.57 -8.82
C LYS A 350 13.40 3.68 -9.82
N LEU A 351 12.16 4.20 -9.90
CA LEU A 351 11.79 5.28 -10.80
C LEU A 351 12.60 6.55 -10.50
N ASP A 352 12.66 6.94 -9.22
CA ASP A 352 13.40 8.12 -8.80
C ASP A 352 14.91 7.96 -9.09
N PHE A 353 15.47 6.78 -8.83
CA PHE A 353 16.86 6.48 -9.13
C PHE A 353 17.19 6.58 -10.62
N GLU A 354 16.35 6.01 -11.49
CA GLU A 354 16.54 6.08 -12.94
C GLU A 354 16.43 7.52 -13.45
N ASN A 355 15.50 8.31 -12.93
CA ASN A 355 15.34 9.72 -13.25
C ASN A 355 16.58 10.54 -12.83
N LEU A 356 17.08 10.32 -11.62
CA LEU A 356 18.29 10.96 -11.12
C LEU A 356 19.51 10.61 -11.98
N LYS A 357 19.67 9.33 -12.34
CA LYS A 357 20.79 8.87 -13.16
C LYS A 357 20.79 9.49 -14.56
N LYS A 358 19.62 9.66 -15.18
CA LYS A 358 19.49 10.31 -16.51
C LYS A 358 19.83 11.79 -16.47
N ASN A 359 19.53 12.47 -15.37
CA ASN A 359 19.62 13.92 -15.23
C ASN A 359 20.88 14.38 -14.46
N LYS A 360 21.72 13.46 -13.98
CA LYS A 360 22.95 13.78 -13.25
C LYS A 360 23.92 14.55 -14.17
N LYS A 361 24.01 15.86 -13.98
CA LYS A 361 24.93 16.75 -14.70
C LYS A 361 26.04 17.31 -13.81
N ASP A 362 25.91 17.19 -12.48
CA ASP A 362 26.77 17.84 -11.51
C ASP A 362 27.66 16.84 -10.76
N ALA A 363 28.97 17.12 -10.71
CA ALA A 363 29.93 16.25 -10.03
C ALA A 363 29.86 16.30 -8.49
N GLU A 364 29.17 17.30 -7.92
CA GLU A 364 29.07 17.47 -6.46
C GLU A 364 27.85 16.75 -5.83
N ILE A 365 27.09 15.97 -6.62
CA ILE A 365 25.93 15.22 -6.15
C ILE A 365 26.32 13.76 -5.87
N ILE A 366 26.11 13.33 -4.64
CA ILE A 366 26.26 11.95 -4.21
C ILE A 366 24.88 11.30 -4.19
N ILE A 367 24.69 10.19 -4.89
CA ILE A 367 23.43 9.44 -4.90
C ILE A 367 23.61 8.17 -4.07
N ILE A 368 22.71 7.96 -3.11
CA ILE A 368 22.58 6.72 -2.35
C ILE A 368 21.39 5.95 -2.90
N LYS A 369 21.65 4.79 -3.50
CA LYS A 369 20.64 3.84 -3.94
C LYS A 369 20.20 3.02 -2.73
N THR A 370 18.92 3.08 -2.38
CA THR A 370 18.37 2.40 -1.20
C THR A 370 18.06 0.92 -1.45
N ASN A 371 18.98 0.20 -2.10
CA ASN A 371 18.90 -1.25 -2.22
C ASN A 371 19.41 -1.92 -0.91
N PRO A 372 19.28 -3.25 -0.75
CA PRO A 372 19.76 -3.95 0.44
C PRO A 372 21.23 -3.69 0.81
N LEU A 373 22.06 -3.25 -0.15
CA LEU A 373 23.48 -2.93 0.04
C LEU A 373 23.75 -1.47 0.39
N CYS A 374 22.78 -0.57 0.24
CA CYS A 374 22.99 0.88 0.36
C CYS A 374 24.14 1.37 -0.55
N GLU A 375 24.05 1.11 -1.86
CA GLU A 375 25.10 1.49 -2.82
C GLU A 375 25.23 3.01 -2.95
N ILE A 376 26.48 3.49 -2.93
CA ILE A 376 26.82 4.91 -3.09
C ILE A 376 27.37 5.12 -4.50
N ILE A 377 26.76 6.07 -5.24
CA ILE A 377 27.15 6.45 -6.59
C ILE A 377 27.63 7.90 -6.54
N GLN A 378 28.91 8.10 -6.78
CA GLN A 378 29.54 9.41 -6.84
C GLN A 378 29.58 9.97 -8.26
#